data_554b7e5bd7cf0c94f48b8946f2fbdcf5
#
_entry.id   554b7e5bd7cf0c94f48b8946f2fbdcf5
#
_cell.length_a   1.000
_cell.length_b   1.000
_cell.length_c   1.000
_cell.angle_alpha   90.00
_cell.angle_beta   90.00
_cell.angle_gamma   90.00
#
_symmetry.space_group_name_H-M   'P 1'
#
loop_
_entity.id
_entity.type
_entity.pdbx_description
1 polymer ?
#
loop_
_entity_poly.entity_id
_entity_poly.type
_entity_poly.pdbx_seq_one_letter_code
_entity_poly.pdbx_strand_id
1 'polypeptide(L)'
;MGEKKKRIGGTNMKWYAIGKTLTPLDRAPESGAAVVLLNSDELAHETALPGLEAVLHHTPSARDAHVCKAEVRSNCLSGTLALPRGRRDGTRLCCGYLVTKDRVVLVDDGEMAEPYLKHIVKEKRLTENSVGRFLYDFFELLIARDLHRLEEIEDRATALEERVLAGELEEFSTPMSELRKETMAWYRYYSQLDDVACELRENENGYFSDEECRLFRLFEERVIRLREESQLLRESCAQL
;
A
#
# COMPACT_ATOMS: atom_id res chain seq x y z
N MET A 1 -33.01 31.34 -8.63
CA MET A 1 -32.58 30.55 -9.81
C MET A 1 -31.06 30.65 -9.90
N GLY A 2 -30.36 29.71 -9.32
CA GLY A 2 -28.90 29.68 -9.28
C GLY A 2 -28.40 28.57 -10.20
N GLU A 3 -27.76 28.97 -11.27
CA GLU A 3 -27.13 28.05 -12.23
C GLU A 3 -26.03 27.26 -11.56
N LYS A 4 -26.25 25.93 -11.44
CA LYS A 4 -25.20 24.97 -11.19
C LYS A 4 -24.28 24.94 -12.43
N LYS A 5 -23.14 25.64 -12.38
CA LYS A 5 -22.06 25.48 -13.32
C LYS A 5 -21.63 23.98 -13.29
N LYS A 6 -22.03 23.23 -14.31
CA LYS A 6 -21.43 21.93 -14.68
C LYS A 6 -19.93 22.17 -14.90
N ARG A 7 -19.08 21.70 -14.00
CA ARG A 7 -17.64 21.54 -14.28
C ARG A 7 -17.51 20.47 -15.34
N ILE A 8 -17.22 20.89 -16.57
CA ILE A 8 -16.83 20.05 -17.68
C ILE A 8 -15.37 19.65 -17.41
N GLY A 9 -15.09 18.35 -17.29
CA GLY A 9 -13.81 17.72 -17.58
C GLY A 9 -12.56 18.25 -16.90
N GLY A 10 -12.50 18.32 -15.57
CA GLY A 10 -11.23 18.42 -14.85
C GLY A 10 -10.86 17.04 -14.33
N THR A 11 -9.83 16.43 -14.88
CA THR A 11 -9.20 15.23 -14.29
C THR A 11 -8.75 15.58 -12.87
N ASN A 12 -9.12 14.73 -11.90
CA ASN A 12 -8.72 14.91 -10.49
C ASN A 12 -7.32 14.31 -10.23
N MET A 13 -6.61 14.02 -11.31
CA MET A 13 -5.28 13.45 -11.35
C MET A 13 -4.27 14.37 -10.68
N LYS A 14 -3.45 13.84 -9.79
CA LYS A 14 -2.45 14.59 -9.03
C LYS A 14 -1.06 14.12 -9.39
N TRP A 15 -0.21 15.07 -9.77
CA TRP A 15 1.18 14.83 -10.10
C TRP A 15 2.11 15.30 -8.98
N TYR A 16 3.20 14.56 -8.78
CA TYR A 16 4.24 14.90 -7.81
C TYR A 16 5.61 14.65 -8.45
N ALA A 17 6.50 15.65 -8.40
CA ALA A 17 7.89 15.44 -8.77
C ALA A 17 8.64 14.75 -7.62
N ILE A 18 9.44 13.75 -7.95
CA ILE A 18 10.37 13.10 -7.03
C ILE A 18 11.69 13.87 -7.09
N GLY A 19 11.95 14.67 -6.06
CA GLY A 19 13.16 15.44 -5.88
C GLY A 19 13.78 15.18 -4.50
N LYS A 20 14.50 16.15 -3.94
CA LYS A 20 14.91 16.11 -2.50
C LYS A 20 13.70 16.07 -1.55
N THR A 21 12.56 16.44 -2.04
CA THR A 21 11.23 16.32 -1.42
C THR A 21 10.25 15.92 -2.51
N LEU A 22 9.17 15.24 -2.11
CA LEU A 22 8.05 15.02 -3.01
C LEU A 22 7.28 16.34 -3.17
N THR A 23 7.20 16.88 -4.38
CA THR A 23 6.63 18.20 -4.65
C THR A 23 5.39 18.09 -5.53
N PRO A 24 4.21 18.57 -5.09
CA PRO A 24 3.01 18.60 -5.92
C PRO A 24 3.21 19.43 -7.18
N LEU A 25 2.64 18.99 -8.29
CA LEU A 25 2.67 19.65 -9.60
C LEU A 25 1.25 19.81 -10.14
N ASP A 26 1.03 20.89 -10.89
CA ASP A 26 -0.25 21.15 -11.58
C ASP A 26 -0.43 20.29 -12.84
N ARG A 27 0.65 19.74 -13.39
CA ARG A 27 0.68 18.90 -14.61
C ARG A 27 1.84 17.93 -14.60
N ALA A 28 1.81 16.96 -15.51
CA ALA A 28 2.90 16.03 -15.73
C ALA A 28 4.23 16.78 -15.98
N PRO A 29 5.34 16.39 -15.34
CA PRO A 29 6.64 16.98 -15.60
C PRO A 29 7.19 16.51 -16.96
N GLU A 30 7.88 17.41 -17.66
CA GLU A 30 8.52 17.10 -18.94
C GLU A 30 9.74 16.19 -18.79
N SER A 31 10.39 16.21 -17.63
CA SER A 31 11.56 15.37 -17.31
C SER A 31 11.66 15.09 -15.82
N GLY A 32 12.50 14.10 -15.47
CA GLY A 32 12.73 13.70 -14.08
C GLY A 32 11.70 12.69 -13.57
N ALA A 33 11.98 12.13 -12.41
CA ALA A 33 11.13 11.12 -11.79
C ALA A 33 9.85 11.73 -11.21
N ALA A 34 8.72 11.03 -11.35
CA ALA A 34 7.43 11.52 -10.87
C ALA A 34 6.46 10.42 -10.44
N VAL A 35 5.54 10.81 -9.57
CA VAL A 35 4.37 10.01 -9.17
C VAL A 35 3.11 10.64 -9.73
N VAL A 36 2.21 9.84 -10.25
CA VAL A 36 0.85 10.23 -10.58
C VAL A 36 -0.14 9.43 -9.74
N LEU A 37 -1.07 10.14 -9.11
CA LEU A 37 -2.20 9.57 -8.38
C LEU A 37 -3.48 9.85 -9.17
N LEU A 38 -4.23 8.80 -9.48
CA LEU A 38 -5.52 8.86 -10.16
C LEU A 38 -6.46 7.79 -9.61
N ASN A 39 -7.73 7.88 -9.94
CA ASN A 39 -8.71 6.86 -9.60
C ASN A 39 -8.95 5.88 -10.77
N SER A 40 -9.70 4.80 -10.52
CA SER A 40 -9.98 3.77 -11.54
C SER A 40 -10.79 4.29 -12.72
N ASP A 41 -11.65 5.29 -12.52
CA ASP A 41 -12.42 5.90 -13.61
C ASP A 41 -11.52 6.77 -14.50
N GLU A 42 -10.61 7.53 -13.91
CA GLU A 42 -9.60 8.30 -14.64
C GLU A 42 -8.69 7.37 -15.43
N LEU A 43 -8.20 6.28 -14.81
CA LEU A 43 -7.39 5.27 -15.51
C LEU A 43 -8.11 4.68 -16.72
N ALA A 44 -9.41 4.39 -16.59
CA ALA A 44 -10.20 3.80 -17.69
C ALA A 44 -10.40 4.77 -18.88
N HIS A 45 -10.34 6.08 -18.65
CA HIS A 45 -10.50 7.09 -19.70
C HIS A 45 -9.15 7.60 -20.27
N GLU A 46 -8.04 7.34 -19.57
CA GLU A 46 -6.71 7.74 -20.03
C GLU A 46 -6.15 6.71 -21.01
N THR A 47 -5.79 7.16 -22.19
CA THR A 47 -5.16 6.32 -23.22
C THR A 47 -3.64 6.44 -23.22
N ALA A 48 -3.12 7.55 -22.72
CA ALA A 48 -1.68 7.79 -22.64
C ALA A 48 -1.36 8.82 -21.54
N LEU A 49 -0.43 8.48 -20.66
CA LEU A 49 0.20 9.41 -19.74
C LEU A 49 1.65 9.63 -20.16
N PRO A 50 2.18 10.88 -20.04
CA PRO A 50 3.54 11.19 -20.47
C PRO A 50 4.60 10.24 -19.88
N GLY A 51 5.31 9.53 -20.74
CA GLY A 51 6.33 8.53 -20.39
C GLY A 51 5.80 7.16 -20.01
N LEU A 52 4.49 6.91 -20.18
CA LEU A 52 3.83 5.65 -19.81
C LEU A 52 3.00 5.03 -20.94
N GLU A 53 3.07 5.61 -22.15
CA GLU A 53 2.23 5.27 -23.30
C GLU A 53 2.28 3.75 -23.64
N ALA A 54 3.45 3.14 -23.49
CA ALA A 54 3.66 1.73 -23.80
C ALA A 54 3.21 0.76 -22.70
N VAL A 55 3.06 1.23 -21.46
CA VAL A 55 2.90 0.36 -20.29
C VAL A 55 1.65 0.62 -19.47
N LEU A 56 0.97 1.74 -19.69
CA LEU A 56 -0.19 2.17 -18.90
C LEU A 56 -1.29 1.10 -18.83
N HIS A 57 -1.48 0.32 -19.90
CA HIS A 57 -2.45 -0.76 -19.98
C HIS A 57 -2.15 -1.95 -19.02
N HIS A 58 -0.95 -2.00 -18.43
CA HIS A 58 -0.59 -2.97 -17.40
C HIS A 58 -0.91 -2.49 -15.99
N THR A 59 -1.41 -1.25 -15.83
CA THR A 59 -1.75 -0.70 -14.53
C THR A 59 -3.06 -1.32 -14.02
N PRO A 60 -3.04 -2.02 -12.89
CA PRO A 60 -4.27 -2.58 -12.33
C PRO A 60 -5.15 -1.49 -11.72
N SER A 61 -6.46 -1.67 -11.84
CA SER A 61 -7.45 -0.84 -11.16
C SER A 61 -7.43 -1.09 -9.64
N ALA A 62 -7.73 -0.07 -8.84
CA ALA A 62 -7.96 -0.24 -7.41
C ALA A 62 -9.15 -1.16 -7.11
N ARG A 63 -10.14 -1.21 -8.00
CA ARG A 63 -11.33 -2.10 -7.87
C ARG A 63 -10.97 -3.58 -7.90
N ASP A 64 -9.90 -3.94 -8.60
CA ASP A 64 -9.42 -5.31 -8.73
C ASP A 64 -8.37 -5.69 -7.67
N ALA A 65 -8.02 -4.75 -6.80
CA ALA A 65 -7.00 -4.93 -5.78
C ALA A 65 -7.59 -5.65 -4.54
N HIS A 66 -7.43 -6.96 -4.48
CA HIS A 66 -7.89 -7.80 -3.36
C HIS A 66 -6.75 -8.40 -2.54
N VAL A 67 -5.53 -8.36 -3.07
CA VAL A 67 -4.31 -8.92 -2.49
C VAL A 67 -3.15 -7.97 -2.73
N CYS A 68 -2.04 -8.14 -1.98
CA CYS A 68 -0.77 -7.53 -2.36
C CYS A 68 -0.06 -8.45 -3.34
N LYS A 69 0.36 -7.89 -4.48
CA LYS A 69 1.17 -8.61 -5.46
C LYS A 69 2.04 -7.66 -6.26
N ALA A 70 3.14 -8.18 -6.79
CA ALA A 70 3.97 -7.54 -7.80
C ALA A 70 4.09 -8.47 -9.02
N GLU A 71 4.06 -7.90 -10.20
CA GLU A 71 4.26 -8.59 -11.47
C GLU A 71 5.35 -7.85 -12.24
N VAL A 72 6.50 -8.50 -12.40
CA VAL A 72 7.62 -7.96 -13.16
C VAL A 72 7.41 -8.24 -14.64
N ARG A 73 7.59 -7.23 -15.46
CA ARG A 73 7.56 -7.29 -16.93
C ARG A 73 8.82 -6.63 -17.47
N SER A 74 9.13 -6.87 -18.73
CA SER A 74 10.36 -6.33 -19.36
C SER A 74 10.49 -4.81 -19.30
N ASN A 75 9.38 -4.09 -19.23
CA ASN A 75 9.34 -2.61 -19.34
C ASN A 75 8.55 -1.93 -18.19
N CYS A 76 8.07 -2.68 -17.22
CA CYS A 76 7.44 -2.13 -16.01
C CYS A 76 7.34 -3.19 -14.90
N LEU A 77 7.11 -2.74 -13.68
CA LEU A 77 6.63 -3.54 -12.58
C LEU A 77 5.24 -3.04 -12.22
N SER A 78 4.26 -3.91 -12.10
CA SER A 78 2.89 -3.54 -11.76
C SER A 78 2.34 -4.45 -10.67
N GLY A 79 1.33 -3.99 -9.95
CA GLY A 79 0.75 -4.81 -8.90
C GLY A 79 -0.36 -4.12 -8.14
N THR A 80 -0.76 -4.74 -7.06
CA THR A 80 -1.82 -4.26 -6.18
C THR A 80 -1.38 -4.31 -4.73
N LEU A 81 -1.95 -3.41 -3.93
CA LEU A 81 -1.83 -3.38 -2.48
C LEU A 81 -3.24 -3.41 -1.90
N ALA A 82 -3.46 -4.27 -0.91
CA ALA A 82 -4.73 -4.36 -0.20
C ALA A 82 -4.45 -4.53 1.30
N LEU A 83 -4.77 -3.51 2.08
CA LEU A 83 -4.56 -3.53 3.51
C LEU A 83 -5.63 -4.39 4.21
N PRO A 84 -5.31 -5.15 5.26
CA PRO A 84 -6.28 -5.96 6.00
C PRO A 84 -7.27 -5.11 6.80
N ARG A 85 -6.96 -3.84 7.02
CA ARG A 85 -7.85 -2.85 7.64
C ARG A 85 -8.73 -2.16 6.61
N GLY A 86 -9.99 -1.96 6.93
CA GLY A 86 -10.91 -1.11 6.17
C GLY A 86 -11.09 0.27 6.81
N ARG A 87 -11.79 1.16 6.11
CA ARG A 87 -12.32 2.40 6.70
C ARG A 87 -13.53 2.09 7.58
N ARG A 88 -13.93 3.05 8.43
CA ARG A 88 -15.12 2.91 9.30
C ARG A 88 -16.43 2.69 8.54
N ASP A 89 -16.50 3.13 7.28
CA ASP A 89 -17.62 2.93 6.35
C ASP A 89 -17.60 1.57 5.63
N GLY A 90 -16.65 0.70 5.94
CA GLY A 90 -16.46 -0.61 5.30
C GLY A 90 -15.69 -0.56 3.99
N THR A 91 -15.27 0.61 3.51
CA THR A 91 -14.45 0.75 2.30
C THR A 91 -13.09 0.09 2.49
N ARG A 92 -12.68 -0.75 1.54
CA ARG A 92 -11.34 -1.36 1.53
C ARG A 92 -10.28 -0.32 1.22
N LEU A 93 -9.15 -0.43 1.90
CA LEU A 93 -7.96 0.35 1.62
C LEU A 93 -7.09 -0.44 0.64
N CYS A 94 -7.23 -0.15 -0.63
CA CYS A 94 -6.52 -0.83 -1.71
C CYS A 94 -6.07 0.15 -2.79
N CYS A 95 -5.02 -0.21 -3.50
CA CYS A 95 -4.40 0.61 -4.53
C CYS A 95 -3.80 -0.29 -5.63
N GLY A 96 -4.04 0.06 -6.89
CA GLY A 96 -3.25 -0.45 -8.01
C GLY A 96 -1.98 0.38 -8.17
N TYR A 97 -0.89 -0.22 -8.63
CA TYR A 97 0.32 0.51 -8.92
C TYR A 97 1.03 0.01 -10.17
N LEU A 98 1.79 0.91 -10.79
CA LEU A 98 2.72 0.61 -11.87
C LEU A 98 3.98 1.44 -11.68
N VAL A 99 5.12 0.83 -11.91
CA VAL A 99 6.45 1.42 -11.75
C VAL A 99 7.25 1.23 -13.02
N THR A 100 7.87 2.31 -13.47
CA THR A 100 8.92 2.32 -14.48
C THR A 100 10.19 2.94 -13.89
N LYS A 101 11.22 3.08 -14.67
CA LYS A 101 12.49 3.67 -14.22
C LYS A 101 12.34 5.09 -13.64
N ASP A 102 11.37 5.86 -14.15
CA ASP A 102 11.19 7.26 -13.80
C ASP A 102 9.74 7.66 -13.47
N ARG A 103 8.81 6.73 -13.47
CA ARG A 103 7.39 6.99 -13.18
C ARG A 103 6.83 5.97 -12.18
N VAL A 104 5.97 6.46 -11.30
CA VAL A 104 5.08 5.65 -10.46
C VAL A 104 3.66 6.08 -10.71
N VAL A 105 2.79 5.13 -11.04
CA VAL A 105 1.34 5.32 -11.10
C VAL A 105 0.74 4.70 -9.86
N LEU A 106 -0.13 5.43 -9.18
CA LEU A 106 -0.95 4.93 -8.07
C LEU A 106 -2.41 5.11 -8.44
N VAL A 107 -3.17 4.02 -8.42
CA VAL A 107 -4.61 4.01 -8.70
C VAL A 107 -5.36 3.77 -7.40
N ASP A 108 -6.06 4.78 -6.91
CA ASP A 108 -6.63 4.80 -5.56
C ASP A 108 -8.05 5.35 -5.56
N ASP A 109 -9.03 4.48 -5.32
CA ASP A 109 -10.44 4.86 -5.21
C ASP A 109 -10.87 5.13 -3.75
N GLY A 110 -10.10 4.64 -2.78
CA GLY A 110 -10.44 4.61 -1.36
C GLY A 110 -9.63 5.55 -0.47
N GLU A 111 -8.90 6.49 -1.05
CA GLU A 111 -7.97 7.38 -0.33
C GLU A 111 -6.95 6.61 0.53
N MET A 112 -6.45 5.49 0.02
CA MET A 112 -5.40 4.71 0.67
C MET A 112 -4.03 5.39 0.50
N ALA A 113 -3.66 5.74 -0.74
CA ALA A 113 -2.35 6.24 -1.09
C ALA A 113 -2.18 7.73 -0.80
N GLU A 114 -3.22 8.53 -0.97
CA GLU A 114 -3.15 10.00 -0.83
C GLU A 114 -2.66 10.47 0.56
N PRO A 115 -3.11 9.90 1.69
CA PRO A 115 -2.60 10.28 3.01
C PRO A 115 -1.09 10.07 3.16
N TYR A 116 -0.55 8.97 2.60
CA TYR A 116 0.90 8.69 2.62
C TYR A 116 1.67 9.65 1.74
N LEU A 117 1.18 9.98 0.54
CA LEU A 117 1.79 11.00 -0.31
C LEU A 117 1.84 12.36 0.39
N LYS A 118 0.76 12.79 1.02
CA LYS A 118 0.70 14.02 1.82
C LYS A 118 1.71 14.01 2.99
N HIS A 119 1.89 12.86 3.63
CA HIS A 119 2.86 12.70 4.69
C HIS A 119 4.30 12.84 4.16
N ILE A 120 4.64 12.19 3.03
CA ILE A 120 5.95 12.31 2.40
C ILE A 120 6.23 13.75 1.97
N VAL A 121 5.25 14.43 1.36
CA VAL A 121 5.36 15.86 0.98
C VAL A 121 5.72 16.72 2.18
N LYS A 122 5.09 16.48 3.33
CA LYS A 122 5.20 17.36 4.50
C LYS A 122 6.41 17.09 5.37
N GLU A 123 6.77 15.81 5.56
CA GLU A 123 7.66 15.41 6.66
C GLU A 123 8.92 14.68 6.22
N LYS A 124 8.97 14.14 5.00
CA LYS A 124 10.12 13.37 4.53
C LYS A 124 10.97 14.12 3.53
N ARG A 125 12.25 14.25 3.85
CA ARG A 125 13.28 14.53 2.86
C ARG A 125 13.71 13.22 2.23
N LEU A 126 13.51 13.07 0.93
CA LEU A 126 14.08 11.99 0.17
C LEU A 126 15.61 12.21 0.12
N THR A 127 16.39 11.25 0.55
CA THR A 127 17.86 11.35 0.50
C THR A 127 18.37 11.29 -0.94
N GLU A 128 17.59 10.64 -1.82
CA GLU A 128 17.87 10.49 -3.24
C GLU A 128 16.63 10.85 -4.07
N ASN A 129 16.87 11.35 -5.28
CA ASN A 129 15.82 11.79 -6.21
C ASN A 129 15.42 10.63 -7.13
N SER A 130 15.02 9.51 -6.59
CA SER A 130 14.77 8.29 -7.35
C SER A 130 13.43 7.64 -7.05
N VAL A 131 12.94 6.87 -8.00
CA VAL A 131 11.72 6.07 -7.87
C VAL A 131 11.88 5.02 -6.77
N GLY A 132 13.03 4.33 -6.70
CA GLY A 132 13.26 3.30 -5.70
C GLY A 132 13.25 3.88 -4.28
N ARG A 133 13.86 5.03 -4.06
CA ARG A 133 13.82 5.71 -2.75
C ARG A 133 12.40 6.13 -2.37
N PHE A 134 11.63 6.68 -3.32
CA PHE A 134 10.23 7.01 -3.09
C PHE A 134 9.41 5.77 -2.71
N LEU A 135 9.57 4.67 -3.44
CA LEU A 135 8.85 3.42 -3.19
C LEU A 135 9.18 2.87 -1.80
N TYR A 136 10.45 2.84 -1.43
CA TYR A 136 10.86 2.42 -0.09
C TYR A 136 10.15 3.24 1.00
N ASP A 137 10.19 4.57 0.89
CA ASP A 137 9.54 5.46 1.86
C ASP A 137 8.02 5.28 1.90
N PHE A 138 7.40 5.03 0.75
CA PHE A 138 5.98 4.75 0.65
C PHE A 138 5.61 3.42 1.32
N PHE A 139 6.34 2.35 1.04
CA PHE A 139 6.11 1.03 1.64
C PHE A 139 6.38 1.03 3.15
N GLU A 140 7.43 1.72 3.62
CA GLU A 140 7.71 1.88 5.04
C GLU A 140 6.54 2.55 5.79
N LEU A 141 5.89 3.54 5.16
CA LEU A 141 4.73 4.19 5.76
C LEU A 141 3.51 3.27 5.84
N LEU A 142 3.36 2.31 4.92
CA LEU A 142 2.26 1.35 4.96
C LEU A 142 2.29 0.52 6.25
N ILE A 143 3.51 0.10 6.66
CA ILE A 143 3.71 -0.78 7.82
C ILE A 143 4.11 -0.05 9.11
N ALA A 144 4.29 1.28 9.07
CA ALA A 144 4.87 2.06 10.16
C ALA A 144 4.15 1.92 11.52
N ARG A 145 2.88 1.54 11.53
CA ARG A 145 2.06 1.36 12.74
C ARG A 145 1.58 -0.07 12.93
N ASP A 146 2.06 -0.99 12.13
CA ASP A 146 1.49 -2.32 12.10
C ASP A 146 1.90 -3.16 13.31
N LEU A 147 3.11 -2.96 13.87
CA LEU A 147 3.48 -3.60 15.12
C LEU A 147 2.52 -3.22 16.26
N HIS A 148 2.26 -1.93 16.43
CA HIS A 148 1.30 -1.46 17.44
C HIS A 148 -0.12 -2.04 17.20
N ARG A 149 -0.49 -2.23 15.94
CA ARG A 149 -1.76 -2.86 15.60
C ARG A 149 -1.82 -4.35 16.00
N LEU A 150 -0.72 -5.08 15.86
CA LEU A 150 -0.63 -6.47 16.32
C LEU A 150 -0.69 -6.54 17.85
N GLU A 151 -0.03 -5.62 18.57
CA GLU A 151 -0.13 -5.47 20.02
C GLU A 151 -1.58 -5.22 20.48
N GLU A 152 -2.30 -4.32 19.80
CA GLU A 152 -3.75 -4.09 20.09
C GLU A 152 -4.61 -5.37 19.93
N ILE A 153 -4.27 -6.23 18.96
CA ILE A 153 -4.98 -7.50 18.73
C ILE A 153 -4.62 -8.50 19.84
N GLU A 154 -3.36 -8.55 20.27
CA GLU A 154 -2.89 -9.39 21.37
C GLU A 154 -3.56 -9.01 22.69
N ASP A 155 -3.63 -7.73 23.02
CA ASP A 155 -4.32 -7.23 24.21
C ASP A 155 -5.81 -7.64 24.21
N ARG A 156 -6.47 -7.58 23.06
CA ARG A 156 -7.87 -8.02 22.92
C ARG A 156 -8.02 -9.53 23.08
N ALA A 157 -7.07 -10.33 22.61
CA ALA A 157 -7.07 -11.77 22.80
C ALA A 157 -6.90 -12.13 24.27
N THR A 158 -5.94 -11.51 24.96
CA THR A 158 -5.68 -11.68 26.39
C THR A 158 -6.90 -11.29 27.24
N ALA A 159 -7.49 -10.12 26.97
CA ALA A 159 -8.68 -9.67 27.69
C ALA A 159 -9.88 -10.62 27.48
N LEU A 160 -9.99 -11.22 26.30
CA LEU A 160 -11.03 -12.21 26.02
C LEU A 160 -10.80 -13.50 26.81
N GLU A 161 -9.56 -13.99 26.89
CA GLU A 161 -9.17 -15.17 27.67
C GLU A 161 -9.49 -14.97 29.16
N GLU A 162 -9.07 -13.83 29.74
CA GLU A 162 -9.32 -13.50 31.14
C GLU A 162 -10.83 -13.53 31.50
N ARG A 163 -11.66 -12.97 30.60
CA ARG A 163 -13.14 -12.96 30.79
C ARG A 163 -13.74 -14.35 30.69
N VAL A 164 -13.20 -15.23 29.87
CA VAL A 164 -13.62 -16.64 29.79
C VAL A 164 -13.25 -17.36 31.08
N LEU A 165 -12.01 -17.19 31.56
CA LEU A 165 -11.54 -17.82 32.82
C LEU A 165 -12.31 -17.32 34.04
N ALA A 166 -12.77 -16.07 34.04
CA ALA A 166 -13.62 -15.50 35.08
C ALA A 166 -15.09 -15.99 35.02
N GLY A 167 -15.48 -16.70 33.97
CA GLY A 167 -16.88 -17.14 33.76
C GLY A 167 -17.83 -16.00 33.38
N GLU A 168 -17.31 -14.86 32.91
CA GLU A 168 -18.09 -13.66 32.61
C GLU A 168 -18.66 -13.65 31.17
N LEU A 169 -18.33 -14.64 30.35
CA LEU A 169 -18.71 -14.71 28.95
C LEU A 169 -19.59 -15.95 28.69
N GLU A 170 -20.87 -15.73 28.46
CA GLU A 170 -21.79 -16.76 28.01
C GLU A 170 -21.61 -17.14 26.54
N GLU A 171 -21.19 -16.16 25.66
CA GLU A 171 -20.91 -16.37 24.24
C GLU A 171 -19.46 -16.01 23.89
N PHE A 172 -18.59 -16.99 23.92
CA PHE A 172 -17.18 -16.88 23.58
C PHE A 172 -16.89 -17.03 22.08
N SER A 173 -17.69 -17.82 21.38
CA SER A 173 -17.39 -18.29 20.02
C SER A 173 -17.32 -17.15 18.97
N THR A 174 -18.20 -16.14 19.08
CA THR A 174 -18.27 -15.05 18.13
C THR A 174 -17.04 -14.11 18.19
N PRO A 175 -16.67 -13.51 19.35
CA PRO A 175 -15.50 -12.66 19.43
C PRO A 175 -14.20 -13.40 19.14
N MET A 176 -14.09 -14.68 19.52
CA MET A 176 -12.93 -15.49 19.15
C MET A 176 -12.84 -15.76 17.64
N SER A 177 -13.97 -16.01 16.98
CA SER A 177 -14.01 -16.18 15.53
C SER A 177 -13.58 -14.90 14.79
N GLU A 178 -13.94 -13.72 15.31
CA GLU A 178 -13.52 -12.43 14.76
C GLU A 178 -12.02 -12.22 14.90
N LEU A 179 -11.45 -12.49 16.09
CA LEU A 179 -10.00 -12.41 16.31
C LEU A 179 -9.23 -13.36 15.39
N ARG A 180 -9.68 -14.61 15.25
CA ARG A 180 -9.05 -15.58 14.34
C ARG A 180 -9.09 -15.13 12.88
N LYS A 181 -10.18 -14.52 12.43
CA LYS A 181 -10.29 -13.96 11.07
C LYS A 181 -9.35 -12.77 10.88
N GLU A 182 -9.27 -11.90 11.88
CA GLU A 182 -8.42 -10.72 11.86
C GLU A 182 -6.92 -11.11 11.81
N THR A 183 -6.48 -11.99 12.73
CA THR A 183 -5.08 -12.47 12.74
C THR A 183 -4.70 -13.20 11.46
N MET A 184 -5.62 -13.98 10.87
CA MET A 184 -5.42 -14.63 9.58
C MET A 184 -5.28 -13.61 8.43
N ALA A 185 -6.04 -12.51 8.47
CA ALA A 185 -5.97 -11.46 7.45
C ALA A 185 -4.62 -10.73 7.51
N TRP A 186 -4.11 -10.42 8.71
CA TRP A 186 -2.79 -9.81 8.91
C TRP A 186 -1.66 -10.75 8.48
N TYR A 187 -1.70 -12.02 8.85
CA TYR A 187 -0.69 -12.99 8.41
C TYR A 187 -0.63 -13.12 6.87
N ARG A 188 -1.79 -13.20 6.20
CA ARG A 188 -1.85 -13.25 4.74
C ARG A 188 -1.31 -11.98 4.10
N TYR A 189 -1.63 -10.82 4.67
CA TYR A 189 -1.13 -9.53 4.20
C TYR A 189 0.39 -9.47 4.22
N TYR A 190 1.01 -9.82 5.35
CA TYR A 190 2.48 -9.81 5.43
C TYR A 190 3.13 -10.87 4.55
N SER A 191 2.53 -12.05 4.38
CA SER A 191 3.03 -13.06 3.46
C SER A 191 3.05 -12.55 2.02
N GLN A 192 1.99 -11.86 1.58
CA GLN A 192 1.91 -11.27 0.25
C GLN A 192 2.81 -10.04 0.10
N LEU A 193 2.97 -9.25 1.15
CA LEU A 193 3.85 -8.08 1.14
C LEU A 193 5.34 -8.49 1.11
N ASP A 194 5.69 -9.63 1.71
CA ASP A 194 7.00 -10.27 1.61
C ASP A 194 7.32 -10.65 0.16
N ASP A 195 6.36 -11.26 -0.55
CA ASP A 195 6.51 -11.55 -1.99
C ASP A 195 6.75 -10.25 -2.79
N VAL A 196 6.00 -9.18 -2.52
CA VAL A 196 6.21 -7.86 -3.16
C VAL A 196 7.60 -7.31 -2.86
N ALA A 197 8.05 -7.39 -1.60
CA ALA A 197 9.38 -6.90 -1.19
C ALA A 197 10.51 -7.69 -1.87
N CYS A 198 10.34 -9.01 -2.02
CA CYS A 198 11.25 -9.89 -2.73
C CYS A 198 11.39 -9.47 -4.20
N GLU A 199 10.28 -9.24 -4.93
CA GLU A 199 10.31 -8.80 -6.32
C GLU A 199 11.03 -7.45 -6.50
N LEU A 200 10.80 -6.50 -5.58
CA LEU A 200 11.50 -5.22 -5.60
C LEU A 200 13.01 -5.39 -5.37
N ARG A 201 13.41 -6.26 -4.44
CA ARG A 201 14.81 -6.54 -4.10
C ARG A 201 15.54 -7.27 -5.23
N GLU A 202 14.89 -8.24 -5.86
CA GLU A 202 15.46 -8.99 -6.99
C GLU A 202 15.72 -8.08 -8.20
N ASN A 203 14.93 -7.01 -8.37
CA ASN A 203 15.16 -5.96 -9.36
C ASN A 203 15.39 -6.52 -10.78
N GLU A 204 14.60 -7.49 -11.20
CA GLU A 204 14.77 -8.18 -12.49
C GLU A 204 14.83 -7.20 -13.68
N ASN A 205 14.08 -6.09 -13.59
CA ASN A 205 14.06 -5.03 -14.60
C ASN A 205 15.32 -4.15 -14.63
N GLY A 206 16.17 -4.21 -13.60
CA GLY A 206 17.34 -3.34 -13.48
C GLY A 206 16.98 -1.85 -13.30
N TYR A 207 15.85 -1.54 -12.67
CA TYR A 207 15.38 -0.15 -12.48
C TYR A 207 16.00 0.52 -11.27
N PHE A 208 16.40 -0.28 -10.29
CA PHE A 208 16.88 0.18 -9.00
C PHE A 208 18.40 0.02 -8.89
N SER A 209 19.04 0.93 -8.20
CA SER A 209 20.45 0.84 -7.85
C SER A 209 20.68 -0.22 -6.76
N ASP A 210 21.94 -0.64 -6.58
CA ASP A 210 22.33 -1.54 -5.50
C ASP A 210 21.97 -0.98 -4.11
N GLU A 211 22.01 0.34 -3.93
CA GLU A 211 21.63 1.00 -2.69
C GLU A 211 20.12 0.91 -2.45
N GLU A 212 19.32 1.11 -3.49
CA GLU A 212 17.87 0.95 -3.41
C GLU A 212 17.46 -0.51 -3.16
N CYS A 213 18.13 -1.46 -3.79
CA CYS A 213 17.92 -2.90 -3.50
C CYS A 213 18.25 -3.25 -2.03
N ARG A 214 19.25 -2.59 -1.41
CA ARG A 214 19.51 -2.74 0.03
C ARG A 214 18.38 -2.16 0.89
N LEU A 215 17.77 -1.05 0.47
CA LEU A 215 16.60 -0.51 1.17
C LEU A 215 15.41 -1.47 1.10
N PHE A 216 15.15 -2.07 -0.07
CA PHE A 216 14.09 -3.07 -0.20
C PHE A 216 14.37 -4.33 0.63
N ARG A 217 15.62 -4.74 0.80
CA ARG A 217 15.99 -5.80 1.74
C ARG A 217 15.65 -5.43 3.19
N LEU A 218 15.94 -4.20 3.63
CA LEU A 218 15.57 -3.75 4.97
C LEU A 218 14.05 -3.73 5.18
N PHE A 219 13.30 -3.35 4.17
CA PHE A 219 11.84 -3.42 4.18
C PHE A 219 11.36 -4.87 4.28
N GLU A 220 11.88 -5.78 3.45
CA GLU A 220 11.59 -7.22 3.49
C GLU A 220 11.84 -7.82 4.89
N GLU A 221 12.98 -7.53 5.51
CA GLU A 221 13.31 -7.98 6.86
C GLU A 221 12.30 -7.48 7.93
N ARG A 222 11.73 -6.29 7.75
CA ARG A 222 10.68 -5.77 8.64
C ARG A 222 9.35 -6.48 8.40
N VAL A 223 8.99 -6.71 7.16
CA VAL A 223 7.79 -7.45 6.78
C VAL A 223 7.84 -8.89 7.31
N ILE A 224 9.00 -9.56 7.21
CA ILE A 224 9.22 -10.90 7.75
C ILE A 224 8.96 -10.90 9.26
N ARG A 225 9.51 -9.94 10.02
CA ARG A 225 9.26 -9.85 11.48
C ARG A 225 7.77 -9.67 11.79
N LEU A 226 7.08 -8.78 11.09
CA LEU A 226 5.63 -8.59 11.27
C LEU A 226 4.83 -9.85 10.92
N ARG A 227 5.25 -10.60 9.91
CA ARG A 227 4.65 -11.90 9.56
C ARG A 227 4.85 -12.92 10.69
N GLU A 228 6.04 -13.02 11.26
CA GLU A 228 6.36 -13.91 12.37
C GLU A 228 5.52 -13.56 13.62
N GLU A 229 5.44 -12.29 14.00
CA GLU A 229 4.58 -11.81 15.09
C GLU A 229 3.10 -12.15 14.85
N SER A 230 2.61 -11.90 13.63
CA SER A 230 1.22 -12.25 13.29
C SER A 230 0.97 -13.76 13.29
N GLN A 231 1.98 -14.58 13.00
CA GLN A 231 1.89 -16.04 13.12
C GLN A 231 1.78 -16.49 14.57
N LEU A 232 2.63 -15.96 15.44
CA LEU A 232 2.57 -16.28 16.89
C LEU A 232 1.21 -15.90 17.47
N LEU A 233 0.71 -14.73 17.14
CA LEU A 233 -0.60 -14.27 17.56
C LEU A 233 -1.73 -15.18 17.06
N ARG A 234 -1.66 -15.63 15.80
CA ARG A 234 -2.61 -16.60 15.23
C ARG A 234 -2.58 -17.94 15.96
N GLU A 235 -1.40 -18.43 16.30
CA GLU A 235 -1.22 -19.69 17.04
C GLU A 235 -1.77 -19.56 18.45
N SER A 236 -1.52 -18.45 19.15
CA SER A 236 -2.12 -18.13 20.45
C SER A 236 -3.66 -18.14 20.39
N CYS A 237 -4.25 -17.42 19.44
CA CYS A 237 -5.71 -17.40 19.23
C CYS A 237 -6.30 -18.78 18.85
N ALA A 238 -5.50 -19.73 18.35
CA ALA A 238 -5.97 -21.06 18.00
C ALA A 238 -6.02 -22.00 19.22
N GLN A 239 -5.26 -21.70 20.28
CA GLN A 239 -5.20 -22.47 21.52
C GLN A 239 -6.32 -22.11 22.52
N LEU A 240 -6.89 -20.92 22.39
CA LEU A 240 -8.07 -20.45 23.11
C LEU A 240 -9.35 -21.05 22.52
#